data_39a876324573af9476d4610989e12069
#
_entry.id   39a876324573af9476d4610989e12069
#
_cell.length_a   1.000
_cell.length_b   1.000
_cell.length_c   1.000
_cell.angle_alpha   90.00
_cell.angle_beta   90.00
_cell.angle_gamma   90.00
#
_symmetry.space_group_name_H-M   'P 1'
#
loop_
_entity.id
_entity.type
_entity.pdbx_description
1 polymer ?
#
loop_
_entity_poly.entity_id
_entity_poly.type
_entity_poly.pdbx_seq_one_letter_code
_entity_poly.pdbx_strand_id
1 'polypeptide(L)'
;YMSLHVGVCAAGQGLELVAIKVGDKEAWRGVVSNNTVGKIDLPDLFGGNKKEGGVKGLFWWLNGNEKQRLPGPLWSRFGLTGTTCPGFRGLASIVFSGLRNDNTEDTSFLWSAFAAINGTATDEKGFHWSSNNPYLKAISVRVRRAPQGLNPSIALIRVADDSKGNQQWSANPAHIIFETMTNRDWGMGESFGAFNIGSFEQAAQVLYDEDFGVNMIWTRQSKIEDFVKEVLDHIQGALFVDPATGKHTLKLLRAVAPEIVVPQVNP
;
A
#
# COMPACT_ATOMS: atom_id res chain seq x y z
N TYR A 1 -17.86 -9.38 -20.48
CA TYR A 1 -17.74 -8.24 -19.57
C TYR A 1 -18.11 -8.69 -18.17
N MET A 2 -17.38 -8.20 -17.17
CA MET A 2 -17.53 -8.69 -15.80
C MET A 2 -17.34 -7.54 -14.82
N SER A 3 -18.23 -7.43 -13.85
CA SER A 3 -18.04 -6.57 -12.69
C SER A 3 -17.63 -7.42 -11.50
N LEU A 4 -16.59 -7.01 -10.79
CA LEU A 4 -16.05 -7.74 -9.66
C LEU A 4 -15.57 -6.73 -8.60
N HIS A 5 -15.94 -6.95 -7.35
CA HIS A 5 -15.44 -6.21 -6.19
C HIS A 5 -14.63 -7.16 -5.31
N VAL A 6 -13.36 -6.86 -5.15
CA VAL A 6 -12.42 -7.70 -4.41
C VAL A 6 -11.93 -6.95 -3.18
N GLY A 7 -12.26 -7.44 -2.01
CA GLY A 7 -11.64 -6.97 -0.75
C GLY A 7 -10.19 -7.44 -0.68
N VAL A 8 -9.30 -6.56 -0.27
CA VAL A 8 -7.85 -6.81 -0.27
C VAL A 8 -7.29 -6.89 1.14
N CYS A 9 -7.44 -5.84 1.93
CA CYS A 9 -6.92 -5.76 3.29
C CYS A 9 -7.64 -4.66 4.09
N ALA A 10 -7.34 -4.57 5.37
CA ALA A 10 -7.80 -3.45 6.19
C ALA A 10 -7.29 -2.12 5.61
N ALA A 11 -8.13 -1.08 5.71
CA ALA A 11 -7.78 0.26 5.29
C ALA A 11 -6.60 0.83 6.10
N GLY A 12 -5.86 1.72 5.47
CA GLY A 12 -4.78 2.45 6.15
C GLY A 12 -4.43 3.71 5.39
N GLN A 13 -3.98 4.72 6.12
CA GLN A 13 -3.41 5.91 5.48
C GLN A 13 -2.16 5.52 4.69
N GLY A 14 -1.94 6.15 3.54
CA GLY A 14 -0.78 5.87 2.71
C GLY A 14 -0.77 4.49 2.04
N LEU A 15 -1.90 3.78 2.02
CA LEU A 15 -2.00 2.49 1.35
C LEU A 15 -2.07 2.68 -0.17
N GLU A 16 -1.13 2.07 -0.87
CA GLU A 16 -0.99 2.14 -2.32
C GLU A 16 -1.09 0.75 -2.95
N LEU A 17 -1.73 0.69 -4.10
CA LEU A 17 -1.70 -0.49 -4.97
C LEU A 17 -0.48 -0.40 -5.89
N VAL A 18 0.33 -1.45 -5.92
CA VAL A 18 1.59 -1.49 -6.69
C VAL A 18 1.52 -2.44 -7.87
N ALA A 19 0.84 -3.57 -7.73
CA ALA A 19 0.68 -4.51 -8.83
C ALA A 19 -0.58 -5.37 -8.69
N ILE A 20 -1.09 -5.82 -9.83
CA ILE A 20 -2.16 -6.82 -9.93
C ILE A 20 -1.62 -7.99 -10.76
N LYS A 21 -1.76 -9.20 -10.25
CA LYS A 21 -1.53 -10.44 -10.99
C LYS A 21 -2.83 -11.18 -11.20
N VAL A 22 -2.93 -11.84 -12.34
CA VAL A 22 -4.03 -12.75 -12.66
C VAL A 22 -3.42 -14.11 -12.99
N GLY A 23 -3.67 -15.09 -12.14
CA GLY A 23 -2.85 -16.29 -12.10
C GLY A 23 -1.40 -15.93 -11.81
N ASP A 24 -0.47 -16.51 -12.57
CA ASP A 24 0.98 -16.26 -12.41
C ASP A 24 1.48 -15.02 -13.17
N LYS A 25 0.61 -14.37 -13.97
CA LYS A 25 1.00 -13.28 -14.85
C LYS A 25 0.67 -11.91 -14.26
N GLU A 26 1.59 -10.97 -14.42
CA GLU A 26 1.38 -9.59 -14.04
C GLU A 26 0.44 -8.93 -15.05
N ALA A 27 -0.72 -8.49 -14.56
CA ALA A 27 -1.74 -7.83 -15.36
C ALA A 27 -1.61 -6.30 -15.31
N TRP A 28 -1.05 -5.77 -14.23
CA TRP A 28 -0.82 -4.35 -14.10
C TRP A 28 0.28 -4.07 -13.07
N ARG A 29 1.06 -3.03 -13.33
CA ARG A 29 2.05 -2.49 -12.39
C ARG A 29 2.06 -0.97 -12.45
N GLY A 30 2.19 -0.35 -11.31
CA GLY A 30 2.23 1.10 -11.15
C GLY A 30 2.17 1.48 -9.68
N VAL A 31 1.82 2.72 -9.42
CA VAL A 31 1.50 3.18 -8.07
C VAL A 31 0.21 3.98 -8.16
N VAL A 32 -0.82 3.49 -7.49
CA VAL A 32 -2.07 4.24 -7.33
C VAL A 32 -2.43 4.33 -5.86
N SER A 33 -2.71 5.52 -5.42
CA SER A 33 -3.13 5.86 -4.07
C SER A 33 -4.53 6.44 -4.11
N ASN A 34 -5.26 6.29 -3.03
CA ASN A 34 -6.48 6.98 -2.68
C ASN A 34 -7.52 7.13 -3.80
N ASN A 35 -8.39 6.12 -3.95
CA ASN A 35 -9.56 6.15 -4.82
C ASN A 35 -9.26 6.53 -6.29
N THR A 36 -8.21 5.97 -6.81
CA THR A 36 -7.71 6.25 -8.15
C THR A 36 -8.14 5.15 -9.13
N VAL A 37 -8.27 5.54 -10.39
CA VAL A 37 -8.56 4.64 -11.51
C VAL A 37 -7.25 4.21 -12.18
N GLY A 38 -7.13 2.90 -12.41
CA GLY A 38 -6.07 2.33 -13.24
C GLY A 38 -6.64 1.63 -14.46
N LYS A 39 -5.77 1.36 -15.44
CA LYS A 39 -6.12 0.67 -16.68
C LYS A 39 -5.27 -0.58 -16.85
N ILE A 40 -5.92 -1.68 -17.24
CA ILE A 40 -5.27 -2.89 -17.75
C ILE A 40 -5.56 -2.97 -19.24
N ASP A 41 -4.53 -3.20 -20.06
CA ASP A 41 -4.69 -3.39 -21.50
C ASP A 41 -3.80 -4.55 -21.99
N LEU A 42 -4.19 -5.76 -21.61
CA LEU A 42 -3.49 -6.99 -21.92
C LEU A 42 -4.48 -8.05 -22.47
N PRO A 43 -5.05 -7.81 -23.66
CA PRO A 43 -6.05 -8.72 -24.26
C PRO A 43 -5.46 -10.10 -24.57
N ASP A 44 -4.15 -10.21 -24.69
CA ASP A 44 -3.44 -11.45 -25.04
C ASP A 44 -2.65 -12.03 -23.84
N LEU A 45 -2.94 -11.60 -22.61
CA LEU A 45 -2.21 -12.03 -21.41
C LEU A 45 -2.08 -13.55 -21.28
N PHE A 46 -3.11 -14.29 -21.70
CA PHE A 46 -3.17 -15.75 -21.65
C PHE A 46 -3.05 -16.41 -23.03
N GLY A 47 -2.51 -15.68 -24.00
CA GLY A 47 -2.29 -16.16 -25.37
C GLY A 47 -3.37 -15.73 -26.36
N GLY A 48 -4.18 -14.74 -26.00
CA GLY A 48 -5.16 -14.12 -26.86
C GLY A 48 -6.33 -15.02 -27.25
N ASN A 49 -7.08 -14.61 -28.27
CA ASN A 49 -8.31 -15.29 -28.73
C ASN A 49 -8.09 -16.73 -29.20
N LYS A 50 -6.87 -17.10 -29.58
CA LYS A 50 -6.54 -18.48 -30.00
C LYS A 50 -6.30 -19.43 -28.84
N LYS A 51 -6.17 -18.90 -27.60
CA LYS A 51 -5.95 -19.67 -26.36
C LYS A 51 -6.93 -19.23 -25.29
N GLU A 52 -6.43 -18.73 -24.16
CA GLU A 52 -7.25 -18.35 -23.01
C GLU A 52 -7.53 -16.84 -22.92
N GLY A 53 -7.32 -16.09 -24.00
CA GLY A 53 -7.62 -14.66 -24.04
C GLY A 53 -6.72 -13.80 -23.18
N GLY A 54 -7.31 -12.86 -22.46
CA GLY A 54 -6.60 -11.91 -21.61
C GLY A 54 -7.53 -11.00 -20.82
N VAL A 55 -6.99 -9.88 -20.34
CA VAL A 55 -7.67 -8.94 -19.46
C VAL A 55 -7.50 -7.52 -19.98
N LYS A 56 -8.62 -6.78 -20.07
CA LYS A 56 -8.63 -5.40 -20.54
C LYS A 56 -9.71 -4.59 -19.81
N GLY A 57 -9.44 -3.32 -19.52
CA GLY A 57 -10.43 -2.38 -18.99
C GLY A 57 -9.93 -1.60 -17.79
N LEU A 58 -10.84 -0.84 -17.19
CA LEU A 58 -10.56 0.00 -16.05
C LEU A 58 -10.81 -0.72 -14.74
N PHE A 59 -10.03 -0.38 -13.73
CA PHE A 59 -10.26 -0.76 -12.35
C PHE A 59 -10.16 0.45 -11.44
N TRP A 60 -10.81 0.39 -10.29
CA TRP A 60 -10.72 1.40 -9.24
C TRP A 60 -10.02 0.80 -8.04
N TRP A 61 -9.01 1.51 -7.55
CA TRP A 61 -8.42 1.25 -6.25
C TRP A 61 -9.13 2.08 -5.20
N LEU A 62 -9.69 1.42 -4.21
CA LEU A 62 -10.40 2.03 -3.08
C LEU A 62 -9.61 1.71 -1.81
N ASN A 63 -9.07 2.72 -1.13
CA ASN A 63 -8.18 2.52 0.02
C ASN A 63 -8.90 2.37 1.37
N GLY A 64 -10.23 2.36 1.38
CA GLY A 64 -11.02 2.13 2.58
C GLY A 64 -11.25 3.35 3.47
N ASN A 65 -10.98 4.57 3.01
CA ASN A 65 -11.12 5.77 3.83
C ASN A 65 -12.57 6.04 4.28
N GLU A 66 -12.73 6.91 5.28
CA GLU A 66 -14.02 7.22 5.90
C GLU A 66 -15.07 7.80 4.94
N LYS A 67 -14.65 8.41 3.85
CA LYS A 67 -15.53 9.01 2.83
C LYS A 67 -15.70 8.11 1.61
N GLN A 68 -15.15 6.90 1.65
CA GLN A 68 -15.19 5.97 0.53
C GLN A 68 -16.62 5.65 0.11
N ARG A 69 -16.79 5.56 -1.20
CA ARG A 69 -17.98 5.07 -1.90
C ARG A 69 -17.57 4.22 -3.08
N LEU A 70 -18.44 3.32 -3.52
CA LEU A 70 -18.23 2.63 -4.77
C LEU A 70 -18.18 3.62 -5.95
N PRO A 71 -17.52 3.28 -7.06
CA PRO A 71 -17.49 4.11 -8.26
C PRO A 71 -18.89 4.44 -8.79
N GLY A 72 -19.05 5.67 -9.28
CA GLY A 72 -20.31 6.20 -9.79
C GLY A 72 -21.02 5.27 -10.80
N PRO A 73 -20.33 4.74 -11.84
CA PRO A 73 -20.92 3.83 -12.81
C PRO A 73 -21.54 2.57 -12.20
N LEU A 74 -21.02 2.08 -11.08
CA LEU A 74 -21.56 0.90 -10.40
C LEU A 74 -22.83 1.23 -9.63
N TRP A 75 -22.81 2.24 -8.78
CA TRP A 75 -23.98 2.50 -7.94
C TRP A 75 -25.15 3.10 -8.72
N SER A 76 -24.92 3.91 -9.76
CA SER A 76 -25.99 4.45 -10.60
C SER A 76 -26.77 3.37 -11.31
N ARG A 77 -26.10 2.32 -11.80
CA ARG A 77 -26.75 1.19 -12.45
C ARG A 77 -27.65 0.37 -11.53
N PHE A 78 -27.37 0.36 -10.24
CA PHE A 78 -28.22 -0.28 -9.23
C PHE A 78 -29.32 0.64 -8.69
N GLY A 79 -29.53 1.81 -9.30
CA GLY A 79 -30.52 2.79 -8.85
C GLY A 79 -30.16 3.41 -7.48
N LEU A 80 -28.91 3.29 -7.06
CA LEU A 80 -28.41 3.88 -5.83
C LEU A 80 -28.04 5.34 -6.06
N THR A 81 -27.97 6.10 -4.99
CA THR A 81 -27.47 7.48 -4.98
C THR A 81 -26.14 7.55 -4.24
N GLY A 82 -25.45 8.67 -4.35
CA GLY A 82 -24.22 8.89 -3.58
C GLY A 82 -24.41 8.81 -2.05
N THR A 83 -25.66 8.91 -1.54
CA THR A 83 -25.99 8.77 -0.11
C THR A 83 -26.39 7.35 0.29
N THR A 84 -26.98 6.59 -0.62
CA THR A 84 -27.42 5.21 -0.38
C THR A 84 -26.41 4.15 -0.83
N CYS A 85 -25.36 4.58 -1.55
CA CYS A 85 -24.29 3.70 -2.02
C CYS A 85 -23.45 3.15 -0.85
N PRO A 86 -23.24 1.82 -0.75
CA PRO A 86 -22.37 1.27 0.25
C PRO A 86 -20.91 1.74 0.04
N GLY A 87 -20.23 2.06 1.12
CA GLY A 87 -18.87 2.62 1.09
C GLY A 87 -17.79 1.58 1.27
N PHE A 88 -18.07 0.45 1.91
CA PHE A 88 -17.06 -0.54 2.35
C PHE A 88 -15.86 0.12 3.03
N ARG A 89 -16.17 1.09 3.91
CA ARG A 89 -15.17 1.84 4.69
C ARG A 89 -14.44 0.90 5.64
N GLY A 90 -13.17 1.17 5.87
CA GLY A 90 -12.33 0.26 6.65
C GLY A 90 -11.77 -0.93 5.84
N LEU A 91 -12.18 -1.11 4.58
CA LEU A 91 -11.72 -2.16 3.69
C LEU A 91 -11.10 -1.54 2.42
N ALA A 92 -9.84 -1.81 2.20
CA ALA A 92 -9.21 -1.52 0.92
C ALA A 92 -9.61 -2.58 -0.12
N SER A 93 -9.98 -2.13 -1.31
CA SER A 93 -10.56 -3.02 -2.31
C SER A 93 -10.28 -2.56 -3.74
N ILE A 94 -10.42 -3.49 -4.67
CA ILE A 94 -10.38 -3.22 -6.11
C ILE A 94 -11.76 -3.49 -6.69
N VAL A 95 -12.22 -2.57 -7.52
CA VAL A 95 -13.45 -2.72 -8.28
C VAL A 95 -13.11 -2.77 -9.76
N PHE A 96 -13.51 -3.85 -10.41
CA PHE A 96 -13.54 -3.98 -11.86
C PHE A 96 -14.97 -3.76 -12.31
N SER A 97 -15.19 -2.89 -13.28
CA SER A 97 -16.54 -2.62 -13.80
C SER A 97 -16.66 -3.07 -15.24
N GLY A 98 -17.42 -4.15 -15.44
CA GLY A 98 -17.75 -4.69 -16.76
C GLY A 98 -18.96 -4.01 -17.39
N LEU A 99 -19.39 -2.88 -16.86
CA LEU A 99 -20.50 -2.15 -17.39
C LEU A 99 -20.12 -1.61 -18.77
N ARG A 100 -20.82 -2.10 -19.76
CA ARG A 100 -20.69 -1.64 -21.13
C ARG A 100 -21.45 -0.33 -21.27
N ASN A 101 -20.78 0.70 -21.72
CA ASN A 101 -21.40 1.99 -21.96
C ASN A 101 -22.03 1.98 -23.38
N ASP A 102 -23.03 1.08 -23.57
CA ASP A 102 -23.71 0.99 -24.88
C ASP A 102 -24.85 2.00 -25.05
N ASN A 103 -25.27 2.64 -23.97
CA ASN A 103 -26.31 3.64 -23.99
C ASN A 103 -25.69 5.03 -23.88
N THR A 104 -25.78 5.77 -24.94
CA THR A 104 -25.44 7.20 -25.04
C THR A 104 -26.20 8.09 -24.04
N GLU A 105 -27.15 7.55 -23.30
CA GLU A 105 -27.93 8.25 -22.28
C GLU A 105 -27.26 8.28 -20.90
N ASP A 106 -26.30 7.40 -20.61
CA ASP A 106 -25.56 7.33 -19.34
C ASP A 106 -24.15 7.95 -19.39
N THR A 107 -23.92 8.89 -20.31
CA THR A 107 -22.72 9.70 -20.28
C THR A 107 -22.77 10.63 -19.06
N SER A 108 -22.57 10.09 -17.87
CA SER A 108 -22.28 10.96 -16.74
C SER A 108 -21.03 11.77 -17.08
N PHE A 109 -21.10 13.08 -16.89
CA PHE A 109 -20.02 14.05 -17.09
C PHE A 109 -18.67 13.57 -16.54
N LEU A 110 -18.69 12.78 -15.47
CA LEU A 110 -17.49 12.17 -14.85
C LEU A 110 -16.84 11.11 -15.74
N TRP A 111 -17.61 10.31 -16.47
CA TRP A 111 -17.06 9.27 -17.35
C TRP A 111 -16.41 9.87 -18.59
N SER A 112 -17.05 10.86 -19.19
CA SER A 112 -16.49 11.59 -20.33
C SER A 112 -15.28 12.45 -19.95
N ALA A 113 -15.27 13.03 -18.74
CA ALA A 113 -14.13 13.79 -18.23
C ALA A 113 -12.94 12.88 -17.92
N PHE A 114 -13.15 11.71 -17.34
CA PHE A 114 -12.08 10.73 -17.11
C PHE A 114 -11.50 10.18 -18.42
N ALA A 115 -12.35 9.91 -19.40
CA ALA A 115 -11.93 9.45 -20.71
C ALA A 115 -11.12 10.53 -21.45
N ALA A 116 -11.49 11.80 -21.32
CA ALA A 116 -10.80 12.92 -21.91
C ALA A 116 -9.43 13.19 -21.27
N ILE A 117 -9.32 13.07 -19.95
CA ILE A 117 -8.06 13.30 -19.21
C ILE A 117 -7.01 12.22 -19.52
N ASN A 118 -7.45 10.97 -19.77
CA ASN A 118 -6.54 9.83 -19.99
C ASN A 118 -6.36 9.45 -21.47
N GLY A 119 -6.90 10.23 -22.42
CA GLY A 119 -6.76 9.97 -23.86
C GLY A 119 -7.44 8.70 -24.37
N THR A 120 -8.43 8.15 -23.64
CA THR A 120 -9.06 6.86 -23.92
C THR A 120 -10.54 6.99 -24.27
N ALA A 121 -10.93 8.10 -24.86
CA ALA A 121 -12.31 8.58 -24.92
C ALA A 121 -13.31 7.71 -25.72
N THR A 122 -12.92 6.75 -26.55
CA THR A 122 -13.87 6.23 -27.54
C THR A 122 -14.07 4.71 -27.59
N ASP A 123 -13.23 3.87 -26.97
CA ASP A 123 -13.30 2.43 -27.23
C ASP A 123 -13.34 1.50 -26.02
N GLU A 124 -13.39 1.99 -24.79
CA GLU A 124 -13.29 1.12 -23.63
C GLU A 124 -14.67 0.69 -23.10
N LYS A 125 -15.08 -0.45 -23.59
CA LYS A 125 -16.37 -1.09 -23.30
C LYS A 125 -16.43 -1.77 -21.91
N GLY A 126 -15.83 -1.18 -20.87
CA GLY A 126 -15.80 -1.76 -19.53
C GLY A 126 -14.73 -2.85 -19.37
N PHE A 127 -14.68 -3.44 -18.17
CA PHE A 127 -13.71 -4.49 -17.86
C PHE A 127 -14.09 -5.80 -18.54
N HIS A 128 -13.16 -6.32 -19.33
CA HIS A 128 -13.31 -7.50 -20.12
C HIS A 128 -12.27 -8.55 -19.72
N TRP A 129 -12.74 -9.73 -19.37
CA TRP A 129 -11.91 -10.90 -19.15
C TRP A 129 -12.34 -11.96 -20.14
N SER A 130 -11.49 -12.30 -21.08
CA SER A 130 -11.71 -13.40 -22.00
C SER A 130 -11.04 -14.67 -21.45
N SER A 131 -11.80 -15.76 -21.42
CA SER A 131 -11.32 -17.05 -20.97
C SER A 131 -12.10 -18.15 -21.71
N ASN A 132 -11.41 -19.22 -22.11
CA ASN A 132 -12.03 -20.40 -22.74
C ASN A 132 -12.58 -21.39 -21.72
N ASN A 133 -12.43 -21.12 -20.43
CA ASN A 133 -12.99 -21.94 -19.37
C ASN A 133 -13.82 -21.09 -18.39
N PRO A 134 -14.76 -21.70 -17.67
CA PRO A 134 -15.65 -20.98 -16.76
C PRO A 134 -14.96 -20.55 -15.45
N TYR A 135 -13.71 -20.93 -15.23
CA TYR A 135 -13.02 -20.65 -13.99
C TYR A 135 -12.25 -19.33 -14.06
N LEU A 136 -12.47 -18.46 -13.08
CA LEU A 136 -11.65 -17.27 -12.92
C LEU A 136 -10.28 -17.66 -12.37
N LYS A 137 -9.23 -17.16 -12.99
CA LYS A 137 -7.89 -17.28 -12.42
C LYS A 137 -7.80 -16.43 -11.15
N ALA A 138 -7.01 -16.90 -10.19
CA ALA A 138 -6.80 -16.17 -8.94
C ALA A 138 -6.28 -14.76 -9.21
N ILE A 139 -6.87 -13.77 -8.54
CA ILE A 139 -6.37 -12.38 -8.53
C ILE A 139 -5.51 -12.21 -7.29
N SER A 140 -4.27 -11.80 -7.49
CA SER A 140 -3.35 -11.44 -6.42
C SER A 140 -2.95 -9.99 -6.58
N VAL A 141 -2.86 -9.28 -5.46
CA VAL A 141 -2.50 -7.87 -5.47
C VAL A 141 -1.29 -7.62 -4.58
N ARG A 142 -0.44 -6.71 -5.01
CA ARG A 142 0.64 -6.18 -4.21
C ARG A 142 0.27 -4.77 -3.75
N VAL A 143 0.21 -4.60 -2.46
CA VAL A 143 0.00 -3.30 -1.83
C VAL A 143 1.25 -2.87 -1.08
N ARG A 144 1.40 -1.57 -0.91
CA ARG A 144 2.45 -0.95 -0.12
C ARG A 144 1.80 0.04 0.84
N ARG A 145 2.25 0.04 2.08
CA ARG A 145 1.81 0.99 3.09
C ARG A 145 3.02 1.55 3.81
N ALA A 146 3.12 2.87 3.87
CA ALA A 146 4.09 3.53 4.71
C ALA A 146 3.61 3.52 6.17
N PRO A 147 4.42 3.06 7.14
CA PRO A 147 4.09 3.17 8.55
C PRO A 147 3.88 4.64 8.95
N GLN A 148 2.98 4.88 9.91
CA GLN A 148 2.52 6.22 10.26
C GLN A 148 3.08 6.68 11.63
N GLY A 149 3.03 8.00 11.87
CA GLY A 149 3.26 8.60 13.18
C GLY A 149 4.59 9.30 13.36
N LEU A 150 5.59 9.03 12.53
CA LEU A 150 6.89 9.74 12.47
C LEU A 150 7.02 10.45 11.12
N ASN A 151 8.22 11.01 10.84
CA ASN A 151 8.49 11.72 9.60
C ASN A 151 8.19 10.83 8.36
N PRO A 152 7.17 11.14 7.54
CA PRO A 152 6.76 10.28 6.43
C PRO A 152 7.79 10.18 5.30
N SER A 153 8.72 11.14 5.20
CA SER A 153 9.73 11.18 4.13
C SER A 153 10.73 10.03 4.20
N ILE A 154 10.93 9.46 5.39
CA ILE A 154 11.86 8.36 5.65
C ILE A 154 11.16 7.08 6.11
N ALA A 155 9.82 7.04 6.02
CA ALA A 155 9.02 5.89 6.43
C ALA A 155 9.20 4.68 5.51
N LEU A 156 9.58 4.90 4.25
CA LEU A 156 9.93 3.87 3.29
C LEU A 156 11.37 4.05 2.84
N ILE A 157 12.09 2.96 2.80
CA ILE A 157 13.50 2.88 2.43
C ILE A 157 13.62 2.11 1.12
N ARG A 158 14.34 2.67 0.16
CA ARG A 158 14.67 1.97 -1.08
C ARG A 158 15.88 1.08 -0.84
N VAL A 159 15.66 -0.23 -0.87
CA VAL A 159 16.74 -1.20 -0.53
C VAL A 159 17.48 -1.73 -1.75
N ALA A 160 16.80 -2.01 -2.85
CA ALA A 160 17.42 -2.50 -4.08
C ALA A 160 16.39 -2.49 -5.22
N ASP A 161 16.84 -2.66 -6.45
CA ASP A 161 15.99 -2.97 -7.58
C ASP A 161 15.91 -4.49 -7.78
N ASP A 162 14.75 -4.99 -8.22
CA ASP A 162 14.63 -6.40 -8.57
C ASP A 162 15.38 -6.72 -9.87
N SER A 163 15.46 -8.00 -10.23
CA SER A 163 16.12 -8.46 -11.46
C SER A 163 15.53 -7.88 -12.76
N LYS A 164 14.38 -7.20 -12.67
CA LYS A 164 13.71 -6.54 -13.79
C LYS A 164 13.84 -5.01 -13.74
N GLY A 165 14.64 -4.48 -12.82
CA GLY A 165 14.84 -3.04 -12.63
C GLY A 165 13.67 -2.34 -11.91
N ASN A 166 12.77 -3.08 -11.26
CA ASN A 166 11.71 -2.45 -10.47
C ASN A 166 12.23 -2.09 -9.08
N GLN A 167 11.94 -0.88 -8.65
CA GLN A 167 12.29 -0.39 -7.32
C GLN A 167 11.66 -1.25 -6.22
N GLN A 168 12.49 -1.69 -5.29
CA GLN A 168 12.05 -2.38 -4.09
C GLN A 168 12.11 -1.42 -2.89
N TRP A 169 11.02 -1.39 -2.16
CA TRP A 169 10.85 -0.54 -1.00
C TRP A 169 10.54 -1.39 0.22
N SER A 170 11.10 -1.01 1.33
CA SER A 170 10.89 -1.63 2.64
C SER A 170 10.45 -0.58 3.64
N ALA A 171 9.77 -1.00 4.68
CA ALA A 171 9.37 -0.08 5.74
C ALA A 171 10.55 0.19 6.67
N ASN A 172 10.64 1.42 7.17
CA ASN A 172 11.62 1.79 8.18
C ASN A 172 11.26 1.13 9.52
N PRO A 173 12.14 0.33 10.11
CA PRO A 173 11.86 -0.42 11.33
C PRO A 173 11.46 0.44 12.53
N ALA A 174 12.06 1.62 12.69
CA ALA A 174 11.68 2.53 13.77
C ALA A 174 10.23 3.00 13.64
N HIS A 175 9.76 3.25 12.41
CA HIS A 175 8.36 3.57 12.13
C HIS A 175 7.44 2.37 12.40
N ILE A 176 7.88 1.14 12.06
CA ILE A 176 7.10 -0.07 12.36
C ILE A 176 6.88 -0.19 13.87
N ILE A 177 7.94 -0.07 14.66
CA ILE A 177 7.86 -0.16 16.13
C ILE A 177 6.93 0.92 16.65
N PHE A 178 7.13 2.17 16.24
CA PHE A 178 6.33 3.30 16.71
C PHE A 178 4.85 3.13 16.39
N GLU A 179 4.52 2.77 15.15
CA GLU A 179 3.12 2.53 14.77
C GLU A 179 2.52 1.33 15.50
N THR A 180 3.26 0.24 15.67
CA THR A 180 2.79 -0.94 16.40
C THR A 180 2.43 -0.60 17.83
N MET A 181 3.17 0.28 18.47
CA MET A 181 2.88 0.71 19.84
C MET A 181 1.75 1.74 19.91
N THR A 182 1.59 2.63 18.94
CA THR A 182 0.64 3.76 19.00
C THR A 182 -0.68 3.52 18.30
N ASN A 183 -0.75 2.57 17.36
CA ASN A 183 -1.97 2.29 16.61
C ASN A 183 -3.06 1.73 17.52
N ARG A 184 -4.26 2.33 17.48
CA ARG A 184 -5.39 1.97 18.35
C ARG A 184 -6.24 0.82 17.83
N ASP A 185 -6.15 0.53 16.53
CA ASP A 185 -7.00 -0.48 15.89
C ASP A 185 -6.40 -1.88 15.99
N TRP A 186 -5.07 -1.97 15.85
CA TRP A 186 -4.38 -3.26 15.79
C TRP A 186 -3.07 -3.31 16.61
N GLY A 187 -2.63 -2.18 17.16
CA GLY A 187 -1.45 -2.05 18.00
C GLY A 187 -1.76 -1.97 19.49
N MET A 188 -0.82 -1.45 20.27
CA MET A 188 -0.98 -1.30 21.72
C MET A 188 -1.85 -0.09 22.11
N GLY A 189 -2.05 0.87 21.21
CA GLY A 189 -2.87 2.06 21.45
C GLY A 189 -2.26 3.07 22.41
N GLU A 190 -0.95 3.03 22.63
CA GLU A 190 -0.22 3.94 23.52
C GLU A 190 -0.32 5.38 23.04
N SER A 191 -0.37 6.29 23.97
CA SER A 191 -0.40 7.73 23.68
C SER A 191 0.94 8.20 23.11
N PHE A 192 0.92 9.09 22.11
CA PHE A 192 2.12 9.74 21.57
C PHE A 192 2.98 10.43 22.66
N GLY A 193 2.32 10.96 23.72
CA GLY A 193 3.01 11.59 24.84
C GLY A 193 3.89 10.65 25.66
N ALA A 194 3.67 9.33 25.57
CA ALA A 194 4.47 8.32 26.24
C ALA A 194 5.80 8.04 25.55
N PHE A 195 6.09 8.68 24.41
CA PHE A 195 7.27 8.43 23.61
C PHE A 195 8.24 9.62 23.61
N ASN A 196 9.51 9.33 23.60
CA ASN A 196 10.58 10.26 23.22
C ASN A 196 10.67 10.23 21.68
N ILE A 197 9.80 11.01 21.01
CA ILE A 197 9.69 11.03 19.54
C ILE A 197 11.05 11.31 18.88
N GLY A 198 11.84 12.22 19.45
CA GLY A 198 13.19 12.53 18.93
C GLY A 198 14.12 11.33 18.87
N SER A 199 14.03 10.39 19.83
CA SER A 199 14.83 9.17 19.80
C SER A 199 14.41 8.21 18.67
N PHE A 200 13.10 8.14 18.39
CA PHE A 200 12.58 7.34 17.28
C PHE A 200 12.93 7.95 15.94
N GLU A 201 12.81 9.27 15.79
CA GLU A 201 13.19 9.98 14.56
C GLU A 201 14.69 9.86 14.27
N GLN A 202 15.52 9.97 15.31
CA GLN A 202 16.97 9.76 15.17
C GLN A 202 17.29 8.33 14.74
N ALA A 203 16.66 7.33 15.35
CA ALA A 203 16.83 5.94 14.95
C ALA A 203 16.33 5.70 13.51
N ALA A 204 15.18 6.30 13.15
CA ALA A 204 14.64 6.22 11.81
C ALA A 204 15.58 6.83 10.77
N GLN A 205 16.20 7.96 11.07
CA GLN A 205 17.17 8.61 10.17
C GLN A 205 18.42 7.74 9.97
N VAL A 206 18.97 7.19 11.03
CA VAL A 206 20.14 6.29 10.94
C VAL A 206 19.82 5.07 10.06
N LEU A 207 18.67 4.42 10.27
CA LEU A 207 18.25 3.26 9.47
C LEU A 207 18.01 3.64 8.01
N TYR A 208 17.51 4.85 7.76
CA TYR A 208 17.32 5.37 6.41
C TYR A 208 18.67 5.60 5.70
N ASP A 209 19.64 6.18 6.40
CA ASP A 209 20.98 6.45 5.86
C ASP A 209 21.79 5.16 5.65
N GLU A 210 21.47 4.09 6.41
CA GLU A 210 22.03 2.75 6.24
C GLU A 210 21.33 1.92 5.15
N ASP A 211 20.32 2.44 4.47
CA ASP A 211 19.43 1.70 3.55
C ASP A 211 18.81 0.45 4.21
N PHE A 212 18.61 0.47 5.53
CA PHE A 212 18.17 -0.65 6.32
C PHE A 212 16.64 -0.67 6.49
N GLY A 213 15.96 -1.25 5.53
CA GLY A 213 14.50 -1.44 5.57
C GLY A 213 14.11 -2.89 5.82
N VAL A 214 12.94 -3.10 6.39
CA VAL A 214 12.38 -4.41 6.69
C VAL A 214 11.03 -4.62 6.02
N ASN A 215 10.83 -5.83 5.47
CA ASN A 215 9.55 -6.32 4.98
C ASN A 215 9.14 -7.52 5.83
N MET A 216 8.11 -7.34 6.65
CA MET A 216 7.61 -8.38 7.54
C MET A 216 6.13 -8.62 7.31
N ILE A 217 5.69 -9.85 7.49
CA ILE A 217 4.28 -10.23 7.51
C ILE A 217 3.97 -10.78 8.90
N TRP A 218 3.09 -10.08 9.62
CA TRP A 218 2.61 -10.54 10.89
C TRP A 218 1.29 -11.32 10.72
N THR A 219 1.39 -12.64 10.62
CA THR A 219 0.24 -13.54 10.38
C THR A 219 -0.14 -14.39 11.58
N ARG A 220 0.68 -14.40 12.63
CA ARG A 220 0.47 -15.24 13.80
C ARG A 220 -0.26 -14.46 14.89
N GLN A 221 -1.16 -15.13 15.61
CA GLN A 221 -1.63 -14.64 16.91
C GLN A 221 -0.49 -14.74 17.92
N SER A 222 0.42 -13.77 17.90
CA SER A 222 1.49 -13.59 18.88
C SER A 222 1.26 -12.30 19.64
N LYS A 223 1.92 -12.17 20.78
CA LYS A 223 1.89 -10.91 21.53
C LYS A 223 2.57 -9.81 20.72
N ILE A 224 2.06 -8.60 20.83
CA ILE A 224 2.63 -7.43 20.15
C ILE A 224 4.09 -7.21 20.59
N GLU A 225 4.40 -7.45 21.84
CA GLU A 225 5.75 -7.35 22.39
C GLU A 225 6.74 -8.28 21.69
N ASP A 226 6.29 -9.51 21.33
CA ASP A 226 7.13 -10.46 20.60
C ASP A 226 7.47 -9.94 19.21
N PHE A 227 6.48 -9.34 18.53
CA PHE A 227 6.69 -8.70 17.23
C PHE A 227 7.66 -7.50 17.31
N VAL A 228 7.46 -6.61 18.29
CA VAL A 228 8.36 -5.47 18.53
C VAL A 228 9.77 -5.97 18.82
N LYS A 229 9.92 -7.02 19.63
CA LYS A 229 11.21 -7.63 19.92
C LYS A 229 11.88 -8.18 18.67
N GLU A 230 11.15 -8.86 17.80
CA GLU A 230 11.69 -9.38 16.54
C GLU A 230 12.24 -8.25 15.67
N VAL A 231 11.52 -7.11 15.57
CA VAL A 231 12.00 -5.94 14.84
C VAL A 231 13.25 -5.34 15.49
N LEU A 232 13.26 -5.23 16.84
CA LEU A 232 14.43 -4.73 17.60
C LEU A 232 15.67 -5.59 17.40
N ASP A 233 15.51 -6.92 17.41
CA ASP A 233 16.60 -7.86 17.19
C ASP A 233 17.20 -7.68 15.76
N HIS A 234 16.37 -7.43 14.76
CA HIS A 234 16.82 -7.18 13.40
C HIS A 234 17.69 -5.91 13.28
N ILE A 235 17.29 -4.85 13.96
CA ILE A 235 17.99 -3.55 13.88
C ILE A 235 19.09 -3.39 14.93
N GLN A 236 19.31 -4.38 15.79
CA GLN A 236 20.15 -4.27 16.95
C GLN A 236 19.79 -3.04 17.79
N GLY A 237 18.51 -2.93 18.11
CA GLY A 237 17.93 -1.82 18.85
C GLY A 237 17.56 -2.21 20.28
N ALA A 238 17.51 -1.23 21.15
CA ALA A 238 16.98 -1.34 22.51
C ALA A 238 15.84 -0.34 22.68
N LEU A 239 14.70 -0.87 23.15
CA LEU A 239 13.55 -0.06 23.55
C LEU A 239 13.42 -0.15 25.08
N PHE A 240 13.41 1.00 25.74
CA PHE A 240 13.33 1.06 27.19
C PHE A 240 12.55 2.31 27.62
N VAL A 241 12.10 2.31 28.86
CA VAL A 241 11.52 3.50 29.49
C VAL A 241 12.64 4.27 30.16
N ASP A 242 12.87 5.51 29.73
CA ASP A 242 13.85 6.40 30.34
C ASP A 242 13.39 6.77 31.76
N PRO A 243 14.16 6.43 32.80
CA PRO A 243 13.77 6.69 34.19
C PRO A 243 13.65 8.16 34.54
N ALA A 244 14.31 9.04 33.79
CA ALA A 244 14.27 10.50 34.03
C ALA A 244 13.00 11.13 33.49
N THR A 245 12.48 10.62 32.36
CA THR A 245 11.33 11.20 31.65
C THR A 245 10.08 10.34 31.69
N GLY A 246 10.20 9.06 32.05
CA GLY A 246 9.13 8.06 31.98
C GLY A 246 8.69 7.72 30.56
N LYS A 247 9.48 8.07 29.53
CA LYS A 247 9.11 7.89 28.13
C LYS A 247 9.80 6.70 27.49
N HIS A 248 9.08 6.03 26.60
CA HIS A 248 9.66 5.01 25.73
C HIS A 248 10.71 5.64 24.82
N THR A 249 11.91 5.11 24.85
CA THR A 249 13.07 5.61 24.12
C THR A 249 13.69 4.49 23.31
N LEU A 250 13.85 4.73 22.01
CA LEU A 250 14.51 3.80 21.08
C LEU A 250 15.96 4.20 20.90
N LYS A 251 16.88 3.25 21.04
CA LYS A 251 18.31 3.44 20.81
C LYS A 251 18.85 2.32 19.93
N LEU A 252 19.56 2.68 18.87
CA LEU A 252 20.30 1.72 18.06
C LEU A 252 21.68 1.47 18.67
N LEU A 253 22.07 0.21 18.73
CA LEU A 253 23.40 -0.20 19.16
C LEU A 253 24.32 -0.16 17.94
N ARG A 254 25.08 0.91 17.81
CA ARG A 254 26.09 1.09 16.76
C ARG A 254 27.45 1.29 17.39
N ALA A 255 28.48 0.73 16.75
CA ALA A 255 29.86 1.01 17.17
C ALA A 255 30.14 2.49 16.92
N VAL A 256 30.45 3.22 17.97
CA VAL A 256 30.99 4.59 17.84
C VAL A 256 32.45 4.42 17.45
N ALA A 257 32.83 4.91 16.26
CA ALA A 257 34.25 4.99 15.91
C ALA A 257 34.94 5.80 17.00
N PRO A 258 36.04 5.32 17.60
CA PRO A 258 36.77 6.10 18.60
C PRO A 258 37.24 7.39 17.92
N GLU A 259 36.88 8.52 18.51
CA GLU A 259 37.39 9.82 18.09
C GLU A 259 38.91 9.80 18.32
N ILE A 260 39.69 9.67 17.25
CA ILE A 260 41.13 9.73 17.31
C ILE A 260 41.47 11.19 17.54
N VAL A 261 41.57 11.60 18.83
CA VAL A 261 42.14 12.86 19.19
C VAL A 261 43.64 12.77 18.89
N VAL A 262 44.05 13.26 17.74
CA VAL A 262 45.48 13.43 17.42
C VAL A 262 45.96 14.59 18.27
N PRO A 263 46.88 14.36 19.25
CA PRO A 263 47.44 15.46 20.00
C PRO A 263 48.16 16.40 19.03
N GLN A 264 47.76 17.66 18.99
CA GLN A 264 48.53 18.66 18.27
C GLN A 264 49.85 18.85 19.01
N VAL A 265 50.95 18.38 18.41
CA VAL A 265 52.30 18.73 18.86
C VAL A 265 52.53 20.16 18.41
N ASN A 266 52.46 21.10 19.37
CA ASN A 266 52.89 22.44 19.10
C ASN A 266 54.41 22.44 18.89
N PRO A 267 54.93 23.15 17.86
CA PRO A 267 56.36 23.27 17.60
C PRO A 267 57.13 24.05 18.66
#